data_067a4a2737fc3cdf5ab3211402d9b835
#
_entry.id   067a4a2737fc3cdf5ab3211402d9b835
#
_cell.length_a   1.000
_cell.length_b   1.000
_cell.length_c   1.000
_cell.angle_alpha   90.00
_cell.angle_beta   90.00
_cell.angle_gamma   90.00
#
_symmetry.space_group_name_H-M   'P 1'
#
loop_
_entity.id
_entity.type
_entity.pdbx_description
1 polymer ?
#
loop_
_entity_poly.entity_id
_entity_poly.type
_entity_poly.pdbx_seq_one_letter_code
_entity_poly.pdbx_strand_id
1 'polypeptide(L)'
;MLHLKIYSPSAATAPIIDILQASPAVSALAVVRGASLRPEGDVITADVAREAANGVIDALLVTNVHKTGSIHLNNVDNWISQPAFDAEELAPGEGSDAVVWAEVVQNSYEDSKLTWSFVSFMVLATLLASIAIVIDSQILVIAAMVLGPEFGAVAALGLALVRKRPALLGQAMRSILVGYTVAILATTAMVLLGRWLGWITEAALTRPHPGTQFIYTPDKWSLIVALIAGIAGVLAITSQRAGGLVGVFISVTTIPAAGNIAVGLAFLNAEAIVGSAAQLVINLTGMAIAGWATLV
;
A
#
# COMPACT_ATOMS: atom_id res chain seq x y z
N MET A 1 -15.58 -11.76 -10.01
CA MET A 1 -15.89 -12.94 -9.15
C MET A 1 -14.79 -13.19 -8.14
N LEU A 2 -15.11 -13.70 -6.96
CA LEU A 2 -14.17 -14.12 -5.91
C LEU A 2 -14.33 -15.61 -5.65
N HIS A 3 -13.25 -16.38 -5.77
CA HIS A 3 -13.21 -17.82 -5.46
C HIS A 3 -12.82 -18.02 -4.00
N LEU A 4 -13.73 -18.59 -3.21
CA LEU A 4 -13.49 -18.98 -1.82
C LEU A 4 -13.06 -20.44 -1.78
N LYS A 5 -11.96 -20.73 -1.07
CA LYS A 5 -11.55 -22.09 -0.73
C LYS A 5 -11.40 -22.19 0.78
N ILE A 6 -12.25 -23.02 1.38
CA ILE A 6 -12.37 -23.13 2.83
C ILE A 6 -11.95 -24.54 3.25
N TYR A 7 -10.99 -24.60 4.16
CA TYR A 7 -10.60 -25.83 4.86
C TYR A 7 -11.29 -25.83 6.21
N SER A 8 -12.17 -26.77 6.43
CA SER A 8 -13.06 -26.79 7.59
C SER A 8 -12.99 -28.12 8.34
N PRO A 9 -12.91 -28.12 9.68
CA PRO A 9 -13.23 -29.32 10.45
C PRO A 9 -14.65 -29.81 10.09
N SER A 10 -14.86 -31.12 10.01
CA SER A 10 -16.13 -31.71 9.57
C SER A 10 -17.34 -31.22 10.39
N ALA A 11 -17.14 -30.89 11.67
CA ALA A 11 -18.20 -30.38 12.53
C ALA A 11 -18.68 -28.96 12.12
N ALA A 12 -17.83 -28.14 11.46
CA ALA A 12 -18.18 -26.80 11.02
C ALA A 12 -18.67 -26.74 9.56
N THR A 13 -18.59 -27.84 8.82
CA THR A 13 -18.94 -27.89 7.39
C THR A 13 -20.39 -27.57 7.11
N ALA A 14 -21.35 -28.14 7.87
CA ALA A 14 -22.77 -27.90 7.63
C ALA A 14 -23.18 -26.43 7.78
N PRO A 15 -22.85 -25.73 8.85
CA PRO A 15 -23.15 -24.28 8.98
C PRO A 15 -22.54 -23.42 7.85
N ILE A 16 -21.35 -23.80 7.36
CA ILE A 16 -20.70 -23.07 6.26
C ILE A 16 -21.47 -23.26 4.96
N ILE A 17 -21.91 -24.50 4.66
CA ILE A 17 -22.72 -24.79 3.49
C ILE A 17 -24.04 -24.02 3.54
N ASP A 18 -24.71 -24.03 4.68
CA ASP A 18 -25.99 -23.32 4.87
C ASP A 18 -25.85 -21.81 4.58
N ILE A 19 -24.77 -21.19 5.06
CA ILE A 19 -24.47 -19.77 4.80
C ILE A 19 -24.25 -19.52 3.29
N LEU A 20 -23.45 -20.37 2.63
CA LEU A 20 -23.15 -20.22 1.23
C LEU A 20 -24.36 -20.47 0.33
N GLN A 21 -25.20 -21.46 0.65
CA GLN A 21 -26.44 -21.77 -0.08
C GLN A 21 -27.52 -20.70 0.09
N ALA A 22 -27.55 -20.03 1.23
CA ALA A 22 -28.51 -18.96 1.50
C ALA A 22 -28.23 -17.68 0.72
N SER A 23 -27.02 -17.51 0.18
CA SER A 23 -26.63 -16.30 -0.55
C SER A 23 -26.90 -16.46 -2.05
N PRO A 24 -27.77 -15.63 -2.66
CA PRO A 24 -28.03 -15.64 -4.11
C PRO A 24 -26.81 -15.19 -4.93
N ALA A 25 -25.85 -14.55 -4.30
CA ALA A 25 -24.61 -14.11 -4.93
C ALA A 25 -23.54 -15.21 -5.04
N VAL A 26 -23.83 -16.43 -4.57
CA VAL A 26 -22.97 -17.62 -4.74
C VAL A 26 -23.41 -18.39 -5.98
N SER A 27 -22.54 -18.39 -7.00
CA SER A 27 -22.83 -19.00 -8.31
C SER A 27 -22.42 -20.48 -8.42
N ALA A 28 -21.40 -20.89 -7.66
CA ALA A 28 -20.92 -22.25 -7.63
C ALA A 28 -20.57 -22.64 -6.19
N LEU A 29 -20.92 -23.88 -5.80
CA LEU A 29 -20.59 -24.43 -4.49
C LEU A 29 -20.26 -25.90 -4.64
N ALA A 30 -19.09 -26.31 -4.16
CA ALA A 30 -18.68 -27.72 -4.14
C ALA A 30 -18.07 -28.08 -2.78
N VAL A 31 -18.27 -29.33 -2.38
CA VAL A 31 -17.75 -29.89 -1.12
C VAL A 31 -17.05 -31.19 -1.37
N VAL A 32 -15.80 -31.31 -0.95
CA VAL A 32 -15.04 -32.55 -0.99
C VAL A 32 -14.83 -33.04 0.45
N ARG A 33 -15.61 -34.07 0.83
CA ARG A 33 -15.59 -34.60 2.18
C ARG A 33 -14.30 -35.35 2.47
N GLY A 34 -13.74 -35.16 3.67
CA GLY A 34 -12.53 -35.83 4.13
C GLY A 34 -11.26 -35.48 3.35
N ALA A 35 -11.29 -34.43 2.52
CA ALA A 35 -10.16 -34.06 1.66
C ALA A 35 -9.09 -33.18 2.38
N SER A 36 -9.41 -32.64 3.54
CA SER A 36 -8.47 -31.85 4.34
C SER A 36 -7.78 -32.72 5.38
N LEU A 37 -6.45 -32.76 5.33
CA LEU A 37 -5.62 -33.44 6.32
C LEU A 37 -5.25 -32.52 7.50
N ARG A 38 -5.21 -31.19 7.28
CA ARG A 38 -4.91 -30.18 8.31
C ARG A 38 -5.66 -28.88 8.01
N PRO A 39 -6.71 -28.55 8.79
CA PRO A 39 -7.35 -29.41 9.80
C PRO A 39 -7.96 -30.66 9.16
N GLU A 40 -8.06 -31.76 9.92
CA GLU A 40 -8.78 -32.95 9.46
C GLU A 40 -10.26 -32.58 9.23
N GLY A 41 -10.75 -32.82 8.01
CA GLY A 41 -12.10 -32.43 7.64
C GLY A 41 -12.32 -32.27 6.14
N ASP A 42 -13.09 -31.27 5.77
CA ASP A 42 -13.63 -31.07 4.43
C ASP A 42 -13.00 -29.86 3.73
N VAL A 43 -13.00 -29.88 2.40
CA VAL A 43 -12.69 -28.73 1.56
C VAL A 43 -13.96 -28.24 0.89
N ILE A 44 -14.31 -26.99 1.09
CA ILE A 44 -15.46 -26.32 0.49
C ILE A 44 -14.93 -25.27 -0.47
N THR A 45 -15.47 -25.23 -1.69
CA THR A 45 -15.17 -24.19 -2.67
C THR A 45 -16.46 -23.50 -3.09
N ALA A 46 -16.42 -22.18 -3.23
CA ALA A 46 -17.55 -21.39 -3.69
C ALA A 46 -17.08 -20.20 -4.51
N ASP A 47 -17.83 -19.86 -5.56
CA ASP A 47 -17.64 -18.64 -6.34
C ASP A 47 -18.70 -17.63 -5.95
N VAL A 48 -18.26 -16.43 -5.55
CA VAL A 48 -19.10 -15.38 -4.99
C VAL A 48 -18.96 -14.11 -5.81
N ALA A 49 -20.08 -13.43 -6.09
CA ALA A 49 -20.05 -12.09 -6.66
C ALA A 49 -19.31 -11.14 -5.72
N ARG A 50 -18.41 -10.34 -6.27
CA ARG A 50 -17.47 -9.52 -5.49
C ARG A 50 -18.17 -8.51 -4.58
N GLU A 51 -19.29 -7.97 -5.06
CA GLU A 51 -20.15 -7.00 -4.38
C GLU A 51 -20.71 -7.55 -3.07
N ALA A 52 -21.04 -8.84 -3.05
CA ALA A 52 -21.59 -9.54 -1.88
C ALA A 52 -20.52 -10.18 -1.00
N ALA A 53 -19.26 -10.19 -1.43
CA ALA A 53 -18.19 -10.94 -0.76
C ALA A 53 -18.01 -10.58 0.72
N ASN A 54 -18.11 -9.29 1.08
CA ASN A 54 -17.97 -8.87 2.48
C ASN A 54 -19.05 -9.50 3.37
N GLY A 55 -20.31 -9.47 2.94
CA GLY A 55 -21.41 -10.06 3.70
C GLY A 55 -21.25 -11.57 3.90
N VAL A 56 -20.83 -12.29 2.84
CA VAL A 56 -20.55 -13.73 2.90
C VAL A 56 -19.37 -14.02 3.84
N ILE A 57 -18.27 -13.26 3.71
CA ILE A 57 -17.09 -13.43 4.58
C ILE A 57 -17.45 -13.15 6.03
N ASP A 58 -18.17 -12.07 6.32
CA ASP A 58 -18.58 -11.73 7.68
C ASP A 58 -19.46 -12.83 8.29
N ALA A 59 -20.42 -13.41 7.54
CA ALA A 59 -21.21 -14.55 7.98
C ALA A 59 -20.35 -15.78 8.24
N LEU A 60 -19.37 -16.07 7.39
CA LEU A 60 -18.42 -17.18 7.59
C LEU A 60 -17.55 -16.97 8.84
N LEU A 61 -17.14 -15.73 9.15
CA LEU A 61 -16.35 -15.43 10.34
C LEU A 61 -17.10 -15.70 11.65
N VAL A 62 -18.46 -15.63 11.65
CA VAL A 62 -19.30 -15.98 12.82
C VAL A 62 -19.16 -17.47 13.16
N THR A 63 -18.93 -18.34 12.19
CA THR A 63 -18.69 -19.79 12.42
C THR A 63 -17.36 -20.09 13.12
N ASN A 64 -16.48 -19.09 13.27
CA ASN A 64 -15.09 -19.23 13.75
C ASN A 64 -14.21 -20.18 12.92
N VAL A 65 -14.59 -20.53 11.68
CA VAL A 65 -13.79 -21.40 10.80
C VAL A 65 -12.38 -20.81 10.55
N HIS A 66 -12.22 -19.50 10.56
CA HIS A 66 -10.91 -18.84 10.43
C HIS A 66 -9.94 -19.13 11.60
N LYS A 67 -10.44 -19.64 12.75
CA LYS A 67 -9.62 -20.02 13.92
C LYS A 67 -9.28 -21.51 13.94
N THR A 68 -10.14 -22.35 13.38
CA THR A 68 -10.01 -23.82 13.42
C THR A 68 -9.61 -24.42 12.07
N GLY A 69 -9.78 -23.65 11.01
CA GLY A 69 -9.44 -23.96 9.64
C GLY A 69 -8.86 -22.74 8.93
N SER A 70 -9.20 -22.55 7.65
CA SER A 70 -8.79 -21.38 6.88
C SER A 70 -9.79 -21.04 5.78
N ILE A 71 -9.87 -19.74 5.46
CA ILE A 71 -10.61 -19.22 4.31
C ILE A 71 -9.58 -18.56 3.37
N HIS A 72 -9.44 -19.08 2.16
CA HIS A 72 -8.60 -18.51 1.13
C HIS A 72 -9.46 -17.73 0.15
N LEU A 73 -9.03 -16.55 -0.22
CA LEU A 73 -9.68 -15.66 -1.16
C LEU A 73 -8.81 -15.56 -2.41
N ASN A 74 -9.36 -15.87 -3.57
CA ASN A 74 -8.65 -15.77 -4.84
C ASN A 74 -9.50 -14.99 -5.83
N ASN A 75 -8.95 -13.97 -6.44
CA ASN A 75 -9.61 -13.27 -7.53
C ASN A 75 -9.67 -14.16 -8.76
N VAL A 76 -10.84 -14.23 -9.40
CA VAL A 76 -11.02 -14.88 -10.68
C VAL A 76 -11.14 -13.82 -11.74
N ASP A 77 -10.06 -13.62 -12.49
CA ASP A 77 -9.98 -12.55 -13.49
C ASP A 77 -10.81 -12.86 -14.74
N ASN A 78 -10.93 -14.14 -15.08
CA ASN A 78 -11.67 -14.59 -16.27
C ASN A 78 -12.54 -15.81 -15.94
N TRP A 79 -13.81 -15.74 -16.26
CA TRP A 79 -14.75 -16.86 -16.13
C TRP A 79 -15.74 -16.87 -17.30
N ILE A 80 -16.27 -18.05 -17.61
CA ILE A 80 -17.35 -18.26 -18.59
C ILE A 80 -18.43 -19.08 -17.88
N SER A 81 -19.45 -18.41 -17.34
CA SER A 81 -20.49 -19.05 -16.54
C SER A 81 -21.75 -18.19 -16.51
N GLN A 82 -22.88 -18.70 -17.04
CA GLN A 82 -24.15 -17.98 -16.92
C GLN A 82 -24.60 -17.82 -15.47
N PRO A 83 -24.50 -18.84 -14.58
CA PRO A 83 -24.82 -18.66 -13.15
C PRO A 83 -23.97 -17.59 -12.46
N ALA A 84 -22.73 -17.37 -12.92
CA ALA A 84 -21.88 -16.31 -12.35
C ALA A 84 -22.37 -14.92 -12.79
N PHE A 85 -22.79 -14.73 -14.03
CA PHE A 85 -23.41 -13.49 -14.49
C PHE A 85 -24.72 -13.21 -13.75
N ASP A 86 -25.58 -14.23 -13.61
CA ASP A 86 -26.84 -14.10 -12.87
C ASP A 86 -26.61 -13.72 -11.40
N ALA A 87 -25.56 -14.26 -10.76
CA ALA A 87 -25.18 -13.92 -9.40
C ALA A 87 -24.64 -12.49 -9.26
N GLU A 88 -23.94 -11.98 -10.26
CA GLU A 88 -23.47 -10.57 -10.30
C GLU A 88 -24.64 -9.62 -10.50
N GLU A 89 -25.64 -9.95 -11.38
CA GLU A 89 -26.84 -9.14 -11.56
C GLU A 89 -27.71 -9.04 -10.29
N LEU A 90 -27.72 -10.08 -9.47
CA LEU A 90 -28.44 -10.10 -8.20
C LEU A 90 -27.70 -9.39 -7.06
N ALA A 91 -26.40 -9.18 -7.19
CA ALA A 91 -25.60 -8.49 -6.20
C ALA A 91 -25.68 -6.97 -6.43
N PRO A 92 -25.80 -6.14 -5.37
CA PRO A 92 -25.94 -4.69 -5.51
C PRO A 92 -24.57 -4.04 -5.81
N GLY A 93 -24.43 -3.36 -6.91
CA GLY A 93 -23.23 -2.56 -7.26
C GLY A 93 -22.49 -3.09 -8.48
N GLU A 94 -21.31 -2.51 -8.73
CA GLU A 94 -20.41 -2.88 -9.83
C GLU A 94 -19.22 -3.68 -9.28
N GLY A 95 -19.00 -4.90 -9.77
CA GLY A 95 -17.94 -5.80 -9.30
C GLY A 95 -16.53 -5.22 -9.36
N SER A 96 -16.29 -4.36 -10.38
CA SER A 96 -15.01 -3.67 -10.55
C SER A 96 -14.70 -2.62 -9.46
N ASP A 97 -15.74 -2.11 -8.80
CA ASP A 97 -15.63 -1.09 -7.75
C ASP A 97 -15.86 -1.69 -6.35
N ALA A 98 -16.19 -3.00 -6.30
CA ALA A 98 -16.43 -3.71 -5.05
C ALA A 98 -15.14 -3.91 -4.25
N VAL A 99 -15.12 -3.36 -3.04
CA VAL A 99 -13.97 -3.46 -2.11
C VAL A 99 -14.12 -4.70 -1.23
N VAL A 100 -13.24 -5.67 -1.38
CA VAL A 100 -13.15 -6.83 -0.47
C VAL A 100 -12.24 -6.48 0.69
N TRP A 101 -12.80 -6.07 1.82
CA TRP A 101 -12.05 -5.54 2.95
C TRP A 101 -11.03 -6.52 3.55
N ALA A 102 -11.33 -7.81 3.54
CA ALA A 102 -10.40 -8.83 4.02
C ALA A 102 -9.11 -8.85 3.19
N GLU A 103 -9.23 -8.76 1.87
CA GLU A 103 -8.12 -8.69 0.93
C GLU A 103 -7.31 -7.40 1.10
N VAL A 104 -7.99 -6.25 1.12
CA VAL A 104 -7.35 -4.93 1.27
C VAL A 104 -6.57 -4.83 2.58
N VAL A 105 -7.14 -5.31 3.68
CA VAL A 105 -6.46 -5.32 4.98
C VAL A 105 -5.26 -6.25 4.97
N GLN A 106 -5.38 -7.46 4.41
CA GLN A 106 -4.25 -8.40 4.34
C GLN A 106 -3.11 -7.85 3.49
N ASN A 107 -3.42 -7.32 2.30
CA ASN A 107 -2.42 -6.72 1.43
C ASN A 107 -1.74 -5.52 2.10
N SER A 108 -2.49 -4.68 2.83
CA SER A 108 -1.93 -3.56 3.56
C SER A 108 -0.97 -3.99 4.68
N TYR A 109 -1.24 -5.12 5.35
CA TYR A 109 -0.29 -5.71 6.29
C TYR A 109 0.98 -6.19 5.59
N GLU A 110 0.85 -6.85 4.42
CA GLU A 110 2.01 -7.32 3.65
C GLU A 110 2.85 -6.15 3.13
N ASP A 111 2.22 -5.16 2.49
CA ASP A 111 2.87 -4.00 1.88
C ASP A 111 3.52 -3.07 2.90
N SER A 112 3.01 -3.03 4.13
CA SER A 112 3.57 -2.20 5.20
C SER A 112 4.61 -2.92 6.06
N LYS A 113 5.04 -4.15 5.72
CA LYS A 113 6.09 -4.86 6.45
C LYS A 113 7.46 -4.21 6.27
N LEU A 114 8.15 -4.00 7.40
CA LEU A 114 9.55 -3.60 7.38
C LEU A 114 10.43 -4.80 7.01
N THR A 115 10.65 -5.00 5.72
CA THR A 115 11.48 -6.07 5.18
C THR A 115 12.85 -5.52 4.77
N TRP A 116 13.83 -6.40 4.61
CA TRP A 116 15.13 -6.04 4.04
C TRP A 116 14.97 -5.40 2.65
N SER A 117 14.09 -5.95 1.83
CA SER A 117 13.77 -5.43 0.50
C SER A 117 13.22 -4.00 0.57
N PHE A 118 12.25 -3.75 1.47
CA PHE A 118 11.69 -2.42 1.71
C PHE A 118 12.79 -1.39 2.04
N VAL A 119 13.66 -1.71 3.01
CA VAL A 119 14.77 -0.82 3.41
C VAL A 119 15.74 -0.59 2.26
N SER A 120 16.09 -1.65 1.51
CA SER A 120 17.01 -1.53 0.37
C SER A 120 16.45 -0.62 -0.73
N PHE A 121 15.17 -0.77 -1.09
CA PHE A 121 14.53 0.11 -2.06
C PHE A 121 14.43 1.55 -1.56
N MET A 122 14.12 1.77 -0.27
CA MET A 122 14.15 3.11 0.33
C MET A 122 15.53 3.77 0.22
N VAL A 123 16.61 3.03 0.53
CA VAL A 123 17.99 3.53 0.41
C VAL A 123 18.32 3.85 -1.05
N LEU A 124 18.04 2.94 -1.98
CA LEU A 124 18.32 3.16 -3.41
C LEU A 124 17.55 4.34 -3.98
N ALA A 125 16.27 4.46 -3.65
CA ALA A 125 15.42 5.58 -4.07
C ALA A 125 15.95 6.91 -3.54
N THR A 126 16.30 6.97 -2.24
CA THR A 126 16.83 8.18 -1.60
C THR A 126 18.22 8.56 -2.13
N LEU A 127 19.09 7.56 -2.41
CA LEU A 127 20.37 7.78 -3.08
C LEU A 127 20.19 8.37 -4.48
N LEU A 128 19.30 7.80 -5.28
CA LEU A 128 19.01 8.30 -6.62
C LEU A 128 18.44 9.73 -6.58
N ALA A 129 17.56 10.02 -5.61
CA ALA A 129 17.04 11.36 -5.39
C ALA A 129 18.14 12.36 -5.01
N SER A 130 19.09 11.97 -4.17
CA SER A 130 20.22 12.83 -3.79
C SER A 130 21.11 13.16 -4.99
N ILE A 131 21.39 12.18 -5.85
CA ILE A 131 22.13 12.39 -7.10
C ILE A 131 21.35 13.36 -8.02
N ALA A 132 20.04 13.12 -8.16
CA ALA A 132 19.16 13.93 -8.99
C ALA A 132 19.17 15.42 -8.56
N ILE A 133 19.19 15.66 -7.25
CA ILE A 133 19.26 17.01 -6.68
C ILE A 133 20.63 17.68 -6.97
N VAL A 134 21.72 16.96 -6.75
CA VAL A 134 23.07 17.48 -6.97
C VAL A 134 23.32 17.89 -8.44
N ILE A 135 22.75 17.15 -9.39
CA ILE A 135 22.90 17.45 -10.83
C ILE A 135 21.71 18.21 -11.43
N ASP A 136 20.72 18.59 -10.62
CA ASP A 136 19.46 19.26 -11.00
C ASP A 136 18.69 18.55 -12.12
N SER A 137 18.54 17.22 -12.01
CA SER A 137 17.87 16.39 -13.02
C SER A 137 16.48 15.97 -12.60
N GLN A 138 15.43 16.56 -13.18
CA GLN A 138 14.03 16.16 -12.97
C GLN A 138 13.76 14.71 -13.38
N ILE A 139 14.41 14.25 -14.43
CA ILE A 139 14.23 12.86 -14.93
C ILE A 139 14.67 11.85 -13.86
N LEU A 140 15.82 12.09 -13.23
CA LEU A 140 16.30 11.24 -12.14
C LEU A 140 15.48 11.36 -10.86
N VAL A 141 14.89 12.53 -10.58
CA VAL A 141 13.92 12.69 -9.50
C VAL A 141 12.73 11.77 -9.72
N ILE A 142 12.15 11.76 -10.94
CA ILE A 142 11.04 10.88 -11.29
C ILE A 142 11.45 9.40 -11.17
N ALA A 143 12.64 9.04 -11.65
CA ALA A 143 13.16 7.68 -11.52
C ALA A 143 13.31 7.24 -10.05
N ALA A 144 13.76 8.13 -9.16
CA ALA A 144 13.83 7.87 -7.73
C ALA A 144 12.45 7.64 -7.11
N MET A 145 11.45 8.40 -7.53
CA MET A 145 10.05 8.25 -7.07
C MET A 145 9.46 6.89 -7.45
N VAL A 146 9.79 6.38 -8.65
CA VAL A 146 9.31 5.06 -9.10
C VAL A 146 9.89 3.91 -8.27
N LEU A 147 11.09 4.10 -7.71
CA LEU A 147 11.75 3.11 -6.86
C LEU A 147 11.22 3.09 -5.42
N GLY A 148 10.55 4.15 -4.97
CA GLY A 148 10.09 4.29 -3.59
C GLY A 148 9.05 3.23 -3.21
N PRO A 149 9.28 2.41 -2.18
CA PRO A 149 8.37 1.34 -1.75
C PRO A 149 7.34 1.79 -0.71
N GLU A 150 7.35 3.06 -0.32
CA GLU A 150 6.59 3.58 0.82
C GLU A 150 5.07 3.68 0.57
N PHE A 151 4.64 3.55 -0.68
CA PHE A 151 3.24 3.65 -1.07
C PHE A 151 2.31 2.79 -0.20
N GLY A 152 2.59 1.49 -0.10
CA GLY A 152 1.76 0.56 0.68
C GLY A 152 1.70 0.93 2.16
N ALA A 153 2.82 1.36 2.74
CA ALA A 153 2.87 1.78 4.14
C ALA A 153 2.09 3.07 4.39
N VAL A 154 2.16 4.06 3.48
CA VAL A 154 1.39 5.32 3.60
C VAL A 154 -0.11 5.07 3.44
N ALA A 155 -0.51 4.27 2.45
CA ALA A 155 -1.92 3.92 2.24
C ALA A 155 -2.48 3.12 3.43
N ALA A 156 -1.66 2.24 4.03
CA ALA A 156 -2.02 1.49 5.23
C ALA A 156 -2.30 2.39 6.44
N LEU A 157 -1.70 3.59 6.56
CA LEU A 157 -2.03 4.55 7.62
C LEU A 157 -3.51 4.99 7.54
N GLY A 158 -3.97 5.41 6.37
CA GLY A 158 -5.36 5.81 6.15
C GLY A 158 -6.34 4.66 6.45
N LEU A 159 -6.07 3.47 5.91
CA LEU A 159 -6.88 2.28 6.15
C LEU A 159 -6.93 1.88 7.63
N ALA A 160 -5.80 1.93 8.34
CA ALA A 160 -5.71 1.59 9.75
C ALA A 160 -6.56 2.50 10.64
N LEU A 161 -6.64 3.78 10.30
CA LEU A 161 -7.49 4.76 11.00
C LEU A 161 -8.98 4.44 10.80
N VAL A 162 -9.40 4.18 9.54
CA VAL A 162 -10.82 3.87 9.22
C VAL A 162 -11.26 2.55 9.85
N ARG A 163 -10.47 1.51 9.68
CA ARG A 163 -10.79 0.16 10.17
C ARG A 163 -10.44 -0.05 11.65
N LYS A 164 -9.97 1.00 12.36
CA LYS A 164 -9.60 0.97 13.78
C LYS A 164 -8.63 -0.18 14.11
N ARG A 165 -7.58 -0.33 13.27
CA ARG A 165 -6.56 -1.39 13.39
C ARG A 165 -5.25 -0.84 13.95
N PRO A 166 -5.09 -0.71 15.28
CA PRO A 166 -3.89 -0.11 15.88
C PRO A 166 -2.61 -0.89 15.58
N ALA A 167 -2.69 -2.21 15.38
CA ALA A 167 -1.54 -3.02 15.01
C ALA A 167 -1.03 -2.66 13.61
N LEU A 168 -1.92 -2.47 12.62
CA LEU A 168 -1.56 -2.03 11.27
C LEU A 168 -0.98 -0.62 11.29
N LEU A 169 -1.59 0.30 12.06
CA LEU A 169 -1.09 1.66 12.23
C LEU A 169 0.34 1.67 12.77
N GLY A 170 0.60 0.90 13.84
CA GLY A 170 1.93 0.79 14.43
C GLY A 170 2.95 0.19 13.49
N GLN A 171 2.57 -0.84 12.73
CA GLN A 171 3.44 -1.47 11.73
C GLN A 171 3.81 -0.50 10.60
N ALA A 172 2.83 0.15 9.99
CA ALA A 172 3.03 1.12 8.91
C ALA A 172 3.88 2.31 9.37
N MET A 173 3.56 2.88 10.54
CA MET A 173 4.35 3.97 11.13
C MET A 173 5.79 3.57 11.38
N ARG A 174 6.03 2.37 11.95
CA ARG A 174 7.38 1.85 12.17
C ARG A 174 8.15 1.71 10.85
N SER A 175 7.51 1.16 9.81
CA SER A 175 8.16 0.96 8.51
C SER A 175 8.54 2.29 7.86
N ILE A 176 7.66 3.28 7.92
CA ILE A 176 7.94 4.63 7.42
C ILE A 176 9.08 5.27 8.21
N LEU A 177 9.00 5.32 9.54
CA LEU A 177 10.01 5.98 10.37
C LEU A 177 11.38 5.32 10.24
N VAL A 178 11.45 3.99 10.36
CA VAL A 178 12.72 3.27 10.25
C VAL A 178 13.24 3.33 8.81
N GLY A 179 12.38 3.16 7.80
CA GLY A 179 12.74 3.21 6.39
C GLY A 179 13.38 4.54 6.02
N TYR A 180 12.73 5.67 6.32
CA TYR A 180 13.28 6.99 6.04
C TYR A 180 14.53 7.29 6.86
N THR A 181 14.56 6.93 8.15
CA THR A 181 15.76 7.16 8.98
C THR A 181 16.97 6.43 8.43
N VAL A 182 16.84 5.13 8.12
CA VAL A 182 17.94 4.35 7.55
C VAL A 182 18.34 4.87 6.17
N ALA A 183 17.36 5.19 5.31
CA ALA A 183 17.63 5.70 3.98
C ALA A 183 18.35 7.06 4.01
N ILE A 184 17.91 8.00 4.84
CA ILE A 184 18.55 9.30 5.00
C ILE A 184 19.97 9.15 5.53
N LEU A 185 20.18 8.33 6.58
CA LEU A 185 21.51 8.14 7.16
C LEU A 185 22.48 7.47 6.19
N ALA A 186 22.03 6.41 5.50
CA ALA A 186 22.84 5.71 4.49
C ALA A 186 23.19 6.65 3.33
N THR A 187 22.21 7.41 2.84
CA THR A 187 22.43 8.40 1.76
C THR A 187 23.37 9.52 2.22
N THR A 188 23.22 10.04 3.46
CA THR A 188 24.14 11.04 4.01
C THR A 188 25.57 10.51 4.03
N ALA A 189 25.78 9.27 4.46
CA ALA A 189 27.11 8.66 4.46
C ALA A 189 27.71 8.55 3.03
N MET A 190 26.88 8.22 2.03
CA MET A 190 27.31 8.16 0.63
C MET A 190 27.60 9.55 0.04
N VAL A 191 26.81 10.56 0.38
CA VAL A 191 27.07 11.96 -0.02
C VAL A 191 28.35 12.48 0.62
N LEU A 192 28.61 12.18 1.91
CA LEU A 192 29.87 12.51 2.58
C LEU A 192 31.07 11.82 1.91
N LEU A 193 30.93 10.57 1.51
CA LEU A 193 31.96 9.85 0.74
C LEU A 193 32.22 10.55 -0.61
N GLY A 194 31.16 10.92 -1.34
CA GLY A 194 31.28 11.66 -2.60
C GLY A 194 31.93 13.04 -2.42
N ARG A 195 31.64 13.71 -1.31
CA ARG A 195 32.30 14.97 -0.92
C ARG A 195 33.80 14.75 -0.65
N TRP A 196 34.14 13.71 0.10
CA TRP A 196 35.52 13.35 0.41
C TRP A 196 36.34 12.99 -0.86
N LEU A 197 35.69 12.31 -1.83
CA LEU A 197 36.28 11.98 -3.13
C LEU A 197 36.37 13.20 -4.09
N GLY A 198 35.81 14.36 -3.70
CA GLY A 198 35.78 15.56 -4.54
C GLY A 198 34.76 15.53 -5.69
N TRP A 199 33.85 14.55 -5.71
CA TRP A 199 32.82 14.45 -6.75
C TRP A 199 31.66 15.42 -6.52
N ILE A 200 31.37 15.75 -5.26
CA ILE A 200 30.30 16.68 -4.87
C ILE A 200 30.93 17.86 -4.15
N THR A 201 30.79 19.04 -4.73
CA THR A 201 31.37 20.30 -4.20
C THR A 201 30.27 21.21 -3.70
N GLU A 202 30.63 22.13 -2.77
CA GLU A 202 29.68 23.16 -2.28
C GLU A 202 29.19 24.05 -3.43
N ALA A 203 30.06 24.34 -4.42
CA ALA A 203 29.69 25.08 -5.61
C ALA A 203 28.58 24.38 -6.44
N ALA A 204 28.48 23.07 -6.40
CA ALA A 204 27.40 22.37 -7.05
C ALA A 204 26.05 22.60 -6.38
N LEU A 205 26.02 22.83 -5.06
CA LEU A 205 24.79 23.04 -4.28
C LEU A 205 24.36 24.51 -4.20
N THR A 206 25.27 25.42 -4.37
CA THR A 206 24.98 26.89 -4.36
C THR A 206 24.48 27.41 -5.71
N ARG A 207 24.53 26.60 -6.76
CA ARG A 207 23.95 26.94 -8.06
C ARG A 207 22.42 26.98 -7.97
N PRO A 208 21.74 27.81 -8.78
CA PRO A 208 20.29 27.72 -8.91
C PRO A 208 19.88 26.31 -9.38
N HIS A 209 18.91 25.69 -8.70
CA HIS A 209 18.37 24.38 -9.04
C HIS A 209 16.90 24.52 -9.43
N PRO A 210 16.57 25.16 -10.58
CA PRO A 210 15.17 25.41 -10.96
C PRO A 210 14.38 24.11 -11.16
N GLY A 211 15.05 23.02 -11.53
CA GLY A 211 14.44 21.72 -11.73
C GLY A 211 14.03 21.00 -10.45
N THR A 212 14.68 21.31 -9.32
CA THR A 212 14.48 20.59 -8.05
C THR A 212 14.09 21.49 -6.89
N GLN A 213 13.96 22.80 -7.11
CA GLN A 213 13.61 23.77 -6.06
C GLN A 213 12.31 23.47 -5.31
N PHE A 214 11.31 22.90 -6.00
CA PHE A 214 10.02 22.56 -5.41
C PHE A 214 10.12 21.52 -4.26
N ILE A 215 11.23 20.80 -4.14
CA ILE A 215 11.44 19.74 -3.16
C ILE A 215 11.60 20.30 -1.74
N TYR A 216 12.20 21.50 -1.59
CA TYR A 216 12.55 22.08 -0.28
C TYR A 216 11.81 23.38 0.04
N THR A 217 10.88 23.78 -0.81
CA THR A 217 10.02 24.97 -0.60
C THR A 217 8.56 24.52 -0.48
N PRO A 218 8.13 24.06 0.73
CA PRO A 218 6.75 23.67 0.92
C PRO A 218 5.81 24.85 0.69
N ASP A 219 4.83 24.65 -0.17
CA ASP A 219 3.83 25.64 -0.53
C ASP A 219 2.41 25.03 -0.47
N LYS A 220 1.40 25.86 -0.78
CA LYS A 220 0.00 25.42 -0.85
C LYS A 220 -0.23 24.29 -1.88
N TRP A 221 0.56 24.28 -2.95
CA TRP A 221 0.43 23.26 -4.00
C TRP A 221 0.94 21.91 -3.52
N SER A 222 1.98 21.90 -2.69
CA SER A 222 2.49 20.68 -2.05
C SER A 222 1.39 19.97 -1.24
N LEU A 223 0.61 20.72 -0.46
CA LEU A 223 -0.52 20.18 0.30
C LEU A 223 -1.63 19.63 -0.64
N ILE A 224 -1.97 20.38 -1.69
CA ILE A 224 -3.00 19.93 -2.66
C ILE A 224 -2.56 18.64 -3.33
N VAL A 225 -1.30 18.56 -3.77
CA VAL A 225 -0.74 17.35 -4.39
C VAL A 225 -0.75 16.18 -3.42
N ALA A 226 -0.39 16.40 -2.14
CA ALA A 226 -0.43 15.36 -1.11
C ALA A 226 -1.88 14.83 -0.88
N LEU A 227 -2.88 15.71 -0.85
CA LEU A 227 -4.27 15.31 -0.72
C LEU A 227 -4.74 14.48 -1.93
N ILE A 228 -4.45 14.93 -3.15
CA ILE A 228 -4.78 14.20 -4.38
C ILE A 228 -4.09 12.83 -4.40
N ALA A 229 -2.79 12.79 -4.03
CA ALA A 229 -2.03 11.55 -3.95
C ALA A 229 -2.60 10.57 -2.91
N GLY A 230 -3.05 11.08 -1.76
CA GLY A 230 -3.70 10.26 -0.73
C GLY A 230 -5.03 9.66 -1.18
N ILE A 231 -5.88 10.46 -1.85
CA ILE A 231 -7.13 9.98 -2.47
C ILE A 231 -6.83 8.91 -3.52
N ALA A 232 -5.95 9.22 -4.47
CA ALA A 232 -5.57 8.29 -5.53
C ALA A 232 -4.96 6.99 -4.97
N GLY A 233 -4.13 7.10 -3.94
CA GLY A 233 -3.51 5.97 -3.27
C GLY A 233 -4.51 5.00 -2.65
N VAL A 234 -5.50 5.54 -1.96
CA VAL A 234 -6.56 4.71 -1.36
C VAL A 234 -7.45 4.09 -2.43
N LEU A 235 -7.84 4.85 -3.46
CA LEU A 235 -8.61 4.29 -4.58
C LEU A 235 -7.83 3.17 -5.28
N ALA A 236 -6.50 3.27 -5.36
CA ALA A 236 -5.67 2.23 -5.96
C ALA A 236 -5.67 0.92 -5.18
N ILE A 237 -5.61 0.96 -3.86
CA ILE A 237 -5.61 -0.25 -3.04
C ILE A 237 -7.01 -0.87 -2.88
N THR A 238 -8.07 -0.09 -3.11
CA THR A 238 -9.45 -0.55 -2.99
C THR A 238 -10.08 -0.96 -4.32
N SER A 239 -9.56 -0.46 -5.45
CA SER A 239 -10.06 -0.74 -6.80
C SER A 239 -9.17 -1.73 -7.54
N GLN A 240 -9.74 -2.65 -8.28
CA GLN A 240 -8.99 -3.55 -9.18
C GLN A 240 -8.37 -2.83 -10.39
N ARG A 241 -8.80 -1.60 -10.69
CA ARG A 241 -8.40 -0.85 -11.89
C ARG A 241 -7.08 -0.11 -11.74
N ALA A 242 -6.64 0.16 -10.52
CA ALA A 242 -5.47 0.98 -10.28
C ALA A 242 -4.19 0.14 -10.23
N GLY A 243 -3.50 0.07 -11.35
CA GLY A 243 -2.17 -0.54 -11.44
C GLY A 243 -1.07 0.31 -10.77
N GLY A 244 0.16 -0.21 -10.76
CA GLY A 244 1.33 0.31 -10.04
C GLY A 244 1.76 1.77 -10.29
N LEU A 245 1.11 2.51 -11.18
CA LEU A 245 1.41 3.93 -11.44
C LEU A 245 1.07 4.85 -10.26
N VAL A 246 0.13 4.47 -9.40
CA VAL A 246 -0.30 5.32 -8.28
C VAL A 246 0.78 5.41 -7.20
N GLY A 247 1.60 4.38 -7.04
CA GLY A 247 2.76 4.43 -6.14
C GLY A 247 3.71 5.59 -6.48
N VAL A 248 3.87 5.89 -7.75
CA VAL A 248 4.70 7.01 -8.23
C VAL A 248 4.17 8.35 -7.71
N PHE A 249 2.85 8.57 -7.71
CA PHE A 249 2.27 9.83 -7.24
C PHE A 249 2.46 10.07 -5.74
N ILE A 250 2.51 9.02 -4.93
CA ILE A 250 2.77 9.15 -3.48
C ILE A 250 4.23 9.50 -3.24
N SER A 251 5.15 8.87 -3.95
CA SER A 251 6.58 9.14 -3.85
C SER A 251 7.01 10.48 -4.45
N VAL A 252 6.12 11.18 -5.18
CA VAL A 252 6.42 12.46 -5.88
C VAL A 252 7.04 13.50 -4.94
N THR A 253 6.63 13.52 -3.70
CA THR A 253 7.05 14.59 -2.78
C THR A 253 7.79 14.07 -1.54
N THR A 254 7.85 12.76 -1.35
CA THR A 254 8.43 12.15 -0.14
C THR A 254 9.88 11.70 -0.34
N ILE A 255 10.18 10.92 -1.36
CA ILE A 255 11.53 10.44 -1.65
C ILE A 255 12.50 11.58 -1.97
N PRO A 256 12.15 12.57 -2.83
CA PRO A 256 13.02 13.71 -3.06
C PRO A 256 13.31 14.53 -1.81
N ALA A 257 12.31 14.72 -0.95
CA ALA A 257 12.50 15.41 0.32
C ALA A 257 13.50 14.67 1.23
N ALA A 258 13.42 13.35 1.31
CA ALA A 258 14.38 12.53 2.05
C ALA A 258 15.80 12.62 1.46
N GLY A 259 15.93 12.61 0.14
CA GLY A 259 17.21 12.83 -0.57
C GLY A 259 17.81 14.18 -0.26
N ASN A 260 17.00 15.24 -0.25
CA ASN A 260 17.48 16.59 0.07
C ASN A 260 17.85 16.77 1.55
N ILE A 261 17.13 16.10 2.48
CA ILE A 261 17.55 16.05 3.89
C ILE A 261 18.94 15.42 4.00
N ALA A 262 19.19 14.33 3.28
CA ALA A 262 20.49 13.66 3.32
C ALA A 262 21.63 14.52 2.76
N VAL A 263 21.40 15.23 1.67
CA VAL A 263 22.34 16.21 1.12
C VAL A 263 22.55 17.37 2.10
N GLY A 264 21.46 17.91 2.65
CA GLY A 264 21.52 18.99 3.63
C GLY A 264 22.32 18.62 4.88
N LEU A 265 22.17 17.40 5.39
CA LEU A 265 22.96 16.86 6.51
C LEU A 265 24.45 16.77 6.19
N ALA A 266 24.81 16.31 4.99
CA ALA A 266 26.20 16.16 4.57
C ALA A 266 26.93 17.51 4.43
N PHE A 267 26.19 18.60 4.14
CA PHE A 267 26.74 19.96 3.97
C PHE A 267 26.35 20.92 5.10
N LEU A 268 25.66 20.42 6.15
CA LEU A 268 25.19 21.20 7.31
C LEU A 268 24.30 22.40 6.89
N ASN A 269 23.52 22.24 5.83
CA ASN A 269 22.56 23.23 5.34
C ASN A 269 21.24 23.11 6.10
N ALA A 270 21.07 23.93 7.14
CA ALA A 270 19.88 23.88 8.00
C ALA A 270 18.57 24.24 7.26
N GLU A 271 18.61 25.14 6.29
CA GLU A 271 17.44 25.54 5.49
C GLU A 271 16.93 24.36 4.66
N ALA A 272 17.82 23.65 3.95
CA ALA A 272 17.48 22.48 3.17
C ALA A 272 16.91 21.35 4.07
N ILE A 273 17.52 21.13 5.24
CA ILE A 273 17.06 20.10 6.20
C ILE A 273 15.66 20.42 6.70
N VAL A 274 15.44 21.62 7.23
CA VAL A 274 14.17 22.01 7.84
C VAL A 274 13.05 22.10 6.80
N GLY A 275 13.32 22.72 5.64
CA GLY A 275 12.36 22.83 4.55
C GLY A 275 11.91 21.45 4.04
N SER A 276 12.85 20.54 3.77
CA SER A 276 12.53 19.20 3.28
C SER A 276 11.90 18.31 4.36
N ALA A 277 12.30 18.46 5.62
CA ALA A 277 11.64 17.73 6.72
C ALA A 277 10.19 18.19 6.90
N ALA A 278 9.93 19.50 6.84
CA ALA A 278 8.58 20.04 6.85
C ALA A 278 7.75 19.51 5.66
N GLN A 279 8.33 19.52 4.46
CA GLN A 279 7.70 18.97 3.25
C GLN A 279 7.33 17.48 3.42
N LEU A 280 8.26 16.68 3.93
CA LEU A 280 8.04 15.25 4.18
C LEU A 280 6.88 15.02 5.16
N VAL A 281 6.85 15.74 6.27
CA VAL A 281 5.79 15.63 7.29
C VAL A 281 4.44 16.09 6.75
N ILE A 282 4.38 17.23 6.06
CA ILE A 282 3.14 17.74 5.44
C ILE A 282 2.59 16.73 4.45
N ASN A 283 3.45 16.16 3.61
CA ASN A 283 3.01 15.20 2.60
C ASN A 283 2.52 13.88 3.21
N LEU A 284 3.27 13.28 4.13
CA LEU A 284 2.85 12.05 4.79
C LEU A 284 1.55 12.22 5.58
N THR A 285 1.40 13.32 6.32
CA THR A 285 0.19 13.60 7.08
C THR A 285 -0.99 13.95 6.18
N GLY A 286 -0.76 14.76 5.14
CA GLY A 286 -1.77 15.11 4.14
C GLY A 286 -2.32 13.89 3.41
N MET A 287 -1.44 12.99 2.96
CA MET A 287 -1.84 11.74 2.31
C MET A 287 -2.60 10.81 3.26
N ALA A 288 -2.14 10.66 4.52
CA ALA A 288 -2.83 9.83 5.50
C ALA A 288 -4.23 10.35 5.83
N ILE A 289 -4.39 11.68 5.99
CA ILE A 289 -5.69 12.33 6.25
C ILE A 289 -6.60 12.19 5.03
N ALA A 290 -6.09 12.44 3.82
CA ALA A 290 -6.87 12.31 2.59
C ALA A 290 -7.31 10.85 2.36
N GLY A 291 -6.42 9.90 2.58
CA GLY A 291 -6.74 8.47 2.50
C GLY A 291 -7.80 8.07 3.54
N TRP A 292 -7.69 8.56 4.76
CA TRP A 292 -8.71 8.36 5.79
C TRP A 292 -10.07 8.94 5.36
N ALA A 293 -10.09 10.20 4.92
CA ALA A 293 -11.32 10.88 4.53
C ALA A 293 -12.00 10.25 3.31
N THR A 294 -11.24 9.62 2.41
CA THR A 294 -11.78 8.94 1.23
C THR A 294 -12.49 7.62 1.59
N LEU A 295 -12.09 6.97 2.68
CA LEU A 295 -12.65 5.68 3.12
C LEU A 295 -13.79 5.80 4.14
N VAL A 296 -14.03 6.99 4.70
CA VAL A 296 -15.15 7.28 5.62
C VAL A 296 -16.41 7.58 4.84
#